data_0ff56a90df13e787bb6e7112dd9ad4ca
#
_entry.id   0ff56a90df13e787bb6e7112dd9ad4ca
#
_cell.length_a   1.000
_cell.length_b   1.000
_cell.length_c   1.000
_cell.angle_alpha   90.00
_cell.angle_beta   90.00
_cell.angle_gamma   90.00
#
_symmetry.space_group_name_H-M   'P 1'
#
loop_
_entity.id
_entity.type
_entity.pdbx_description
1 polymer ?
#
loop_
_entity_poly.entity_id
_entity_poly.type
_entity_poly.pdbx_seq_one_letter_code
_entity_poly.pdbx_strand_id
1 'polypeptide(L)'
;MGSVTEPSRAQDSVDMSGILFGKDFVQQNTVMTSLININSPMTFDGIMMGALAVYAQANQAAIVSPFIVGGAMAPVTVAGTLTQVLAEVLAGVSYSQLVRPGAPVIAGAFVTSIDMNSGAPTFGTPEAAHITYGTGQLVRRLGLPYRSAGAFCGSKLPDAQAAYESANSLNMGL
;
A
#
# COMPACT_ATOMS: atom_id res chain seq x y z
N MET A 1 8.40 -5.01 9.24
CA MET A 1 7.92 -3.98 8.27
C MET A 1 8.15 -2.62 8.89
N GLY A 2 8.83 -1.73 8.18
CA GLY A 2 9.14 -0.37 8.62
C GLY A 2 8.24 0.66 7.97
N SER A 3 7.94 1.73 8.69
CA SER A 3 7.40 2.97 8.14
C SER A 3 8.24 4.10 8.74
N VAL A 4 8.69 5.02 7.91
CA VAL A 4 9.66 6.03 8.32
C VAL A 4 9.14 7.43 7.98
N THR A 5 9.66 8.40 8.71
CA THR A 5 9.28 9.82 8.59
C THR A 5 10.33 10.66 7.84
N GLU A 6 11.46 10.05 7.48
CA GLU A 6 12.56 10.71 6.75
C GLU A 6 13.42 9.68 6.01
N PRO A 7 14.06 10.05 4.89
CA PRO A 7 15.00 9.17 4.16
C PRO A 7 16.18 8.69 5.03
N SER A 8 16.66 9.52 5.94
CA SER A 8 17.72 9.17 6.90
C SER A 8 17.30 7.99 7.80
N ARG A 9 16.03 7.97 8.24
CA ARG A 9 15.50 6.86 9.04
C ARG A 9 15.33 5.57 8.23
N ALA A 10 15.07 5.69 6.93
CA ALA A 10 15.11 4.55 6.04
C ALA A 10 16.52 3.96 5.97
N GLN A 11 17.55 4.82 5.84
CA GLN A 11 18.94 4.39 5.86
C GLN A 11 19.31 3.75 7.20
N ASP A 12 18.95 4.34 8.34
CA ASP A 12 19.18 3.75 9.67
C ASP A 12 18.64 2.31 9.74
N SER A 13 17.43 2.06 9.20
CA SER A 13 16.82 0.72 9.22
C SER A 13 17.55 -0.28 8.33
N VAL A 14 18.07 0.17 7.19
CA VAL A 14 18.94 -0.64 6.31
C VAL A 14 20.25 -0.96 7.00
N ASP A 15 20.88 0.02 7.64
CA ASP A 15 22.14 -0.15 8.35
C ASP A 15 22.00 -1.12 9.54
N MET A 16 20.90 -1.01 10.30
CA MET A 16 20.57 -1.97 11.37
C MET A 16 20.42 -3.40 10.83
N SER A 17 19.76 -3.55 9.67
CA SER A 17 19.65 -4.86 9.00
C SER A 17 21.03 -5.36 8.57
N GLY A 18 21.91 -4.47 8.10
CA GLY A 18 23.29 -4.78 7.76
C GLY A 18 24.15 -5.24 8.96
N ILE A 19 23.88 -4.70 10.15
CA ILE A 19 24.53 -5.16 11.40
C ILE A 19 24.03 -6.57 11.76
N LEU A 20 22.74 -6.83 11.61
CA LEU A 20 22.12 -8.10 12.01
C LEU A 20 22.46 -9.26 11.07
N PHE A 21 22.35 -9.02 9.75
CA PHE A 21 22.45 -10.06 8.71
C PHE A 21 23.78 -10.03 7.94
N GLY A 22 24.56 -8.96 8.07
CA GLY A 22 25.73 -8.70 7.24
C GLY A 22 25.40 -7.84 6.02
N LYS A 23 26.26 -6.87 5.72
CA LYS A 23 26.02 -5.89 4.64
C LYS A 23 25.90 -6.54 3.26
N ASP A 24 26.78 -7.48 2.95
CA ASP A 24 26.78 -8.18 1.65
C ASP A 24 25.51 -9.03 1.48
N PHE A 25 25.05 -9.65 2.57
CA PHE A 25 23.82 -10.43 2.56
C PHE A 25 22.59 -9.57 2.29
N VAL A 26 22.48 -8.41 2.95
CA VAL A 26 21.36 -7.46 2.77
C VAL A 26 21.32 -6.90 1.35
N GLN A 27 22.47 -6.65 0.72
CA GLN A 27 22.51 -6.18 -0.66
C GLN A 27 22.03 -7.22 -1.68
N GLN A 28 22.24 -8.49 -1.39
CA GLN A 28 21.86 -9.60 -2.27
C GLN A 28 20.47 -10.17 -1.97
N ASN A 29 19.97 -9.96 -0.74
CA ASN A 29 18.74 -10.55 -0.26
C ASN A 29 17.80 -9.49 0.31
N THR A 30 16.52 -9.63 0.05
CA THR A 30 15.48 -8.83 0.70
C THR A 30 15.20 -9.40 2.10
N VAL A 31 15.57 -8.66 3.13
CA VAL A 31 15.40 -9.05 4.54
C VAL A 31 14.35 -8.24 5.26
N MET A 32 13.91 -7.14 4.66
CA MET A 32 12.89 -6.27 5.25
C MET A 32 11.91 -5.75 4.20
N THR A 33 10.74 -5.35 4.67
CA THR A 33 9.76 -4.62 3.88
C THR A 33 9.46 -3.27 4.52
N SER A 34 9.26 -2.26 3.69
CA SER A 34 8.87 -0.92 4.13
C SER A 34 7.50 -0.56 3.57
N LEU A 35 6.80 0.34 4.25
CA LEU A 35 5.55 0.92 3.78
C LEU A 35 5.82 2.35 3.30
N ILE A 36 5.52 2.60 2.03
CA ILE A 36 5.59 3.91 1.39
C ILE A 36 4.17 4.37 1.11
N ASN A 37 3.70 5.32 1.88
CA ASN A 37 2.39 5.92 1.69
C ASN A 37 2.45 6.95 0.55
N ILE A 38 1.39 6.98 -0.25
CA ILE A 38 1.18 7.99 -1.28
C ILE A 38 0.21 9.03 -0.73
N ASN A 39 0.51 10.30 -0.97
CA ASN A 39 -0.35 11.42 -0.60
C ASN A 39 -1.44 11.60 -1.66
N SER A 40 -2.40 10.70 -1.66
CA SER A 40 -3.54 10.77 -2.59
C SER A 40 -4.35 12.05 -2.38
N PRO A 41 -4.85 12.68 -3.44
CA PRO A 41 -4.79 12.22 -4.84
C PRO A 41 -3.50 12.60 -5.57
N MET A 42 -2.94 11.66 -6.30
CA MET A 42 -1.92 11.87 -7.35
C MET A 42 -0.65 12.63 -6.91
N THR A 43 -0.28 12.57 -5.63
CA THR A 43 0.85 13.32 -5.07
C THR A 43 1.81 12.39 -4.31
N PHE A 44 3.10 12.58 -4.56
CA PHE A 44 4.16 11.99 -3.76
C PHE A 44 4.97 13.09 -3.08
N ASP A 45 5.13 13.03 -1.78
CA ASP A 45 6.04 13.94 -1.07
C ASP A 45 7.50 13.50 -1.19
N GLY A 46 8.40 14.47 -0.97
CA GLY A 46 9.84 14.23 -1.06
C GLY A 46 10.37 13.26 0.01
N ILE A 47 9.69 13.15 1.14
CA ILE A 47 10.06 12.24 2.25
C ILE A 47 9.81 10.79 1.83
N MET A 48 8.60 10.49 1.38
CA MET A 48 8.23 9.13 0.97
C MET A 48 9.00 8.69 -0.28
N MET A 49 9.18 9.60 -1.25
CA MET A 49 9.99 9.30 -2.43
C MET A 49 11.46 9.08 -2.10
N GLY A 50 12.03 9.89 -1.18
CA GLY A 50 13.39 9.69 -0.69
C GLY A 50 13.56 8.37 0.06
N ALA A 51 12.61 7.99 0.91
CA ALA A 51 12.62 6.71 1.61
C ALA A 51 12.50 5.53 0.62
N LEU A 52 11.62 5.63 -0.39
CA LEU A 52 11.50 4.64 -1.46
C LEU A 52 12.81 4.45 -2.21
N ALA A 53 13.51 5.56 -2.53
CA ALA A 53 14.82 5.49 -3.17
C ALA A 53 15.85 4.74 -2.32
N VAL A 54 15.92 5.02 -1.02
CA VAL A 54 16.84 4.32 -0.10
C VAL A 54 16.59 2.82 -0.08
N TYR A 55 15.33 2.40 0.09
CA TYR A 55 15.00 0.98 0.11
C TYR A 55 15.24 0.29 -1.23
N ALA A 56 14.90 0.94 -2.34
CA ALA A 56 15.16 0.42 -3.67
C ALA A 56 16.68 0.23 -3.91
N GLN A 57 17.51 1.24 -3.59
CA GLN A 57 18.97 1.16 -3.71
C GLN A 57 19.56 0.01 -2.89
N ALA A 58 19.03 -0.19 -1.68
CA ALA A 58 19.46 -1.26 -0.78
C ALA A 58 18.90 -2.65 -1.12
N ASN A 59 18.16 -2.82 -2.22
CA ASN A 59 17.50 -4.08 -2.58
C ASN A 59 16.46 -4.57 -1.56
N GLN A 60 15.83 -3.65 -0.86
CA GLN A 60 14.81 -4.00 0.14
C GLN A 60 13.41 -3.72 -0.40
N ALA A 61 12.44 -4.58 -0.03
CA ALA A 61 11.11 -4.49 -0.59
C ALA A 61 10.36 -3.24 -0.08
N ALA A 62 9.71 -2.55 -1.01
CA ALA A 62 8.84 -1.43 -0.69
C ALA A 62 7.39 -1.73 -1.07
N ILE A 63 6.47 -1.54 -0.13
CA ILE A 63 5.03 -1.56 -0.38
C ILE A 63 4.61 -0.14 -0.76
N VAL A 64 4.30 0.08 -2.02
CA VAL A 64 3.79 1.37 -2.52
C VAL A 64 2.28 1.37 -2.34
N SER A 65 1.78 2.16 -1.40
CA SER A 65 0.39 2.09 -0.92
C SER A 65 -0.30 3.44 -0.92
N PRO A 66 -1.19 3.72 -1.88
CA PRO A 66 -2.08 4.85 -1.78
C PRO A 66 -3.11 4.66 -0.65
N PHE A 67 -3.47 5.77 -0.01
CA PHE A 67 -4.62 5.87 0.87
C PHE A 67 -5.69 6.68 0.15
N ILE A 68 -6.78 6.03 -0.23
CA ILE A 68 -7.82 6.66 -1.05
C ILE A 68 -9.21 6.45 -0.43
N VAL A 69 -9.93 7.57 -0.28
CA VAL A 69 -11.35 7.57 0.05
C VAL A 69 -12.12 7.89 -1.24
N GLY A 70 -12.74 6.87 -1.83
CA GLY A 70 -13.53 7.02 -3.05
C GLY A 70 -14.71 7.97 -2.81
N GLY A 71 -14.86 8.94 -3.71
CA GLY A 71 -15.84 10.04 -3.57
C GLY A 71 -15.30 11.30 -2.90
N ALA A 72 -14.14 11.23 -2.21
CA ALA A 72 -13.47 12.39 -1.62
C ALA A 72 -12.08 12.64 -2.21
N MET A 73 -11.26 11.58 -2.36
CA MET A 73 -9.89 11.65 -2.87
C MET A 73 -9.74 10.99 -4.24
N ALA A 74 -10.79 10.38 -4.73
CA ALA A 74 -10.87 9.74 -6.05
C ALA A 74 -12.30 9.88 -6.59
N PRO A 75 -12.54 9.58 -7.87
CA PRO A 75 -13.91 9.48 -8.39
C PRO A 75 -14.76 8.55 -7.54
N VAL A 76 -16.07 8.84 -7.43
CA VAL A 76 -17.00 8.05 -6.62
C VAL A 76 -17.26 6.64 -7.17
N THR A 77 -17.05 6.44 -8.47
CA THR A 77 -17.27 5.14 -9.10
C THR A 77 -16.15 4.18 -8.80
N VAL A 78 -16.46 2.90 -8.61
CA VAL A 78 -15.46 1.83 -8.39
C VAL A 78 -14.40 1.84 -9.50
N ALA A 79 -14.82 1.91 -10.76
CA ALA A 79 -13.89 1.93 -11.90
C ALA A 79 -12.97 3.15 -11.90
N GLY A 80 -13.48 4.33 -11.56
CA GLY A 80 -12.69 5.56 -11.44
C GLY A 80 -11.68 5.46 -10.29
N THR A 81 -12.11 4.97 -9.13
CA THR A 81 -11.21 4.73 -8.00
C THR A 81 -10.11 3.72 -8.34
N LEU A 82 -10.46 2.59 -8.98
CA LEU A 82 -9.47 1.60 -9.43
C LEU A 82 -8.45 2.17 -10.39
N THR A 83 -8.88 3.03 -11.31
CA THR A 83 -7.98 3.70 -12.27
C THR A 83 -6.96 4.57 -11.54
N GLN A 84 -7.39 5.36 -10.56
CA GLN A 84 -6.50 6.21 -9.78
C GLN A 84 -5.56 5.41 -8.89
N VAL A 85 -6.06 4.39 -8.18
CA VAL A 85 -5.23 3.48 -7.37
C VAL A 85 -4.10 2.90 -8.21
N LEU A 86 -4.44 2.37 -9.39
CA LEU A 86 -3.45 1.76 -10.27
C LEU A 86 -2.45 2.78 -10.80
N ALA A 87 -2.88 3.97 -11.17
CA ALA A 87 -2.01 5.04 -11.65
C ALA A 87 -0.99 5.45 -10.57
N GLU A 88 -1.45 5.66 -9.33
CA GLU A 88 -0.58 6.02 -8.21
C GLU A 88 0.41 4.90 -7.85
N VAL A 89 -0.05 3.65 -7.78
CA VAL A 89 0.83 2.50 -7.53
C VAL A 89 1.88 2.38 -8.62
N LEU A 90 1.49 2.44 -9.89
CA LEU A 90 2.43 2.28 -11.01
C LEU A 90 3.44 3.43 -11.09
N ALA A 91 3.08 4.64 -10.70
CA ALA A 91 4.03 5.74 -10.60
C ALA A 91 5.14 5.45 -9.58
N GLY A 92 4.80 4.97 -8.38
CA GLY A 92 5.79 4.57 -7.38
C GLY A 92 6.60 3.34 -7.78
N VAL A 93 5.98 2.34 -8.42
CA VAL A 93 6.68 1.18 -8.99
C VAL A 93 7.69 1.64 -10.03
N SER A 94 7.27 2.48 -10.99
CA SER A 94 8.17 3.01 -12.03
C SER A 94 9.35 3.77 -11.45
N TYR A 95 9.10 4.62 -10.45
CA TYR A 95 10.16 5.33 -9.77
C TYR A 95 11.16 4.38 -9.10
N SER A 96 10.70 3.35 -8.38
CA SER A 96 11.60 2.39 -7.75
C SER A 96 12.48 1.66 -8.77
N GLN A 97 11.92 1.33 -9.95
CA GLN A 97 12.67 0.69 -11.05
C GLN A 97 13.65 1.64 -11.74
N LEU A 98 13.35 2.94 -11.80
CA LEU A 98 14.30 3.95 -12.29
C LEU A 98 15.46 4.16 -11.34
N VAL A 99 15.23 4.07 -10.04
CA VAL A 99 16.29 4.14 -9.01
C VAL A 99 17.19 2.90 -9.07
N ARG A 100 16.58 1.72 -9.14
CA ARG A 100 17.29 0.45 -9.27
C ARG A 100 16.45 -0.54 -10.07
N PRO A 101 16.85 -0.90 -11.29
CA PRO A 101 16.20 -1.97 -12.04
C PRO A 101 16.19 -3.30 -11.26
N GLY A 102 15.03 -3.91 -11.15
CA GLY A 102 14.84 -5.16 -10.40
C GLY A 102 14.66 -4.96 -8.89
N ALA A 103 14.55 -3.73 -8.38
CA ALA A 103 14.24 -3.50 -6.96
C ALA A 103 12.90 -4.18 -6.59
N PRO A 104 12.84 -4.92 -5.47
CA PRO A 104 11.63 -5.60 -5.06
C PRO A 104 10.55 -4.60 -4.64
N VAL A 105 9.36 -4.73 -5.22
CA VAL A 105 8.24 -3.83 -4.97
C VAL A 105 6.95 -4.62 -4.83
N ILE A 106 6.09 -4.16 -3.93
CA ILE A 106 4.77 -4.73 -3.65
C ILE A 106 3.74 -3.65 -3.92
N ALA A 107 2.76 -3.94 -4.75
CA ALA A 107 1.62 -3.05 -4.92
C ALA A 107 0.75 -3.09 -3.67
N GLY A 108 0.59 -1.94 -3.02
CA GLY A 108 -0.30 -1.77 -1.88
C GLY A 108 -1.57 -1.04 -2.28
N ALA A 109 -2.63 -1.21 -1.51
CA ALA A 109 -3.80 -0.35 -1.57
C ALA A 109 -4.49 -0.32 -0.20
N PHE A 110 -4.78 0.88 0.25
CA PHE A 110 -5.66 1.11 1.38
C PHE A 110 -6.79 2.01 0.89
N VAL A 111 -7.89 1.39 0.48
CA VAL A 111 -8.97 2.10 -0.20
C VAL A 111 -10.29 1.81 0.48
N THR A 112 -11.08 2.85 0.64
CA THR A 112 -12.43 2.79 1.21
C THR A 112 -13.35 3.75 0.47
N SER A 113 -14.62 3.77 0.83
CA SER A 113 -15.59 4.75 0.37
C SER A 113 -15.88 5.80 1.44
N ILE A 114 -16.64 6.81 1.07
CA ILE A 114 -17.08 7.88 1.97
C ILE A 114 -18.55 7.66 2.38
N ASP A 115 -18.87 7.90 3.64
CA ASP A 115 -20.24 8.08 4.07
C ASP A 115 -20.70 9.50 3.66
N MET A 116 -21.67 9.55 2.77
CA MET A 116 -22.17 10.81 2.22
C MET A 116 -22.87 11.70 3.23
N ASN A 117 -23.28 11.16 4.39
CA ASN A 117 -23.94 11.95 5.45
C ASN A 117 -22.93 12.60 6.39
N SER A 118 -21.92 11.83 6.81
CA SER A 118 -20.94 12.27 7.83
C SER A 118 -19.62 12.76 7.22
N GLY A 119 -19.34 12.41 5.95
CA GLY A 119 -18.04 12.65 5.33
C GLY A 119 -16.92 11.72 5.85
N ALA A 120 -17.24 10.75 6.68
CA ALA A 120 -16.25 9.85 7.26
C ALA A 120 -15.91 8.68 6.32
N PRO A 121 -14.68 8.15 6.38
CA PRO A 121 -14.34 6.90 5.71
C PRO A 121 -15.19 5.75 6.24
N THR A 122 -15.65 4.89 5.33
CA THR A 122 -16.43 3.69 5.66
C THR A 122 -15.59 2.44 5.49
N PHE A 123 -15.77 1.47 6.38
CA PHE A 123 -15.11 0.17 6.29
C PHE A 123 -16.15 -0.95 6.28
N GLY A 124 -15.77 -2.10 5.69
CA GLY A 124 -16.66 -3.26 5.60
C GLY A 124 -17.78 -3.15 4.56
N THR A 125 -17.77 -2.08 3.74
CA THR A 125 -18.82 -1.86 2.73
C THR A 125 -18.58 -2.67 1.45
N PRO A 126 -19.66 -2.97 0.68
CA PRO A 126 -19.53 -3.65 -0.61
C PRO A 126 -18.64 -2.88 -1.62
N GLU A 127 -18.66 -1.56 -1.62
CA GLU A 127 -17.83 -0.73 -2.49
C GLU A 127 -16.35 -0.90 -2.19
N ALA A 128 -15.98 -0.89 -0.91
CA ALA A 128 -14.60 -1.16 -0.49
C ALA A 128 -14.16 -2.58 -0.89
N ALA A 129 -15.08 -3.56 -0.80
CA ALA A 129 -14.87 -4.92 -1.26
C ALA A 129 -14.56 -4.98 -2.75
N HIS A 130 -15.41 -4.38 -3.57
CA HIS A 130 -15.24 -4.34 -5.03
C HIS A 130 -13.92 -3.68 -5.44
N ILE A 131 -13.52 -2.59 -4.78
CA ILE A 131 -12.26 -1.91 -5.06
C ILE A 131 -11.08 -2.81 -4.67
N THR A 132 -11.15 -3.47 -3.52
CA THR A 132 -10.08 -4.37 -3.06
C THR A 132 -9.88 -5.56 -4.00
N TYR A 133 -10.96 -6.25 -4.37
CA TYR A 133 -10.90 -7.35 -5.34
C TYR A 133 -10.43 -6.89 -6.71
N GLY A 134 -10.98 -5.78 -7.20
CA GLY A 134 -10.59 -5.22 -8.51
C GLY A 134 -9.13 -4.82 -8.56
N THR A 135 -8.61 -4.17 -7.50
CA THR A 135 -7.19 -3.83 -7.41
C THR A 135 -6.34 -5.10 -7.43
N GLY A 136 -6.70 -6.12 -6.65
CA GLY A 136 -5.99 -7.40 -6.63
C GLY A 136 -5.96 -8.10 -7.99
N GLN A 137 -7.06 -8.05 -8.75
CA GLN A 137 -7.11 -8.60 -10.11
C GLN A 137 -6.20 -7.84 -11.08
N LEU A 138 -6.21 -6.51 -11.04
CA LEU A 138 -5.37 -5.67 -11.89
C LEU A 138 -3.88 -5.86 -11.58
N VAL A 139 -3.53 -5.88 -10.29
CA VAL A 139 -2.15 -6.07 -9.84
C VAL A 139 -1.61 -7.46 -10.22
N ARG A 140 -2.43 -8.52 -10.04
CA ARG A 140 -2.06 -9.88 -10.48
C ARG A 140 -1.86 -9.97 -12.00
N ARG A 141 -2.69 -9.28 -12.79
CA ARG A 141 -2.51 -9.20 -14.24
C ARG A 141 -1.18 -8.58 -14.65
N LEU A 142 -0.64 -7.68 -13.82
CA LEU A 142 0.67 -7.06 -14.02
C LEU A 142 1.83 -7.88 -13.45
N GLY A 143 1.55 -9.02 -12.83
CA GLY A 143 2.57 -9.87 -12.22
C GLY A 143 3.20 -9.29 -10.95
N LEU A 144 2.53 -8.33 -10.30
CA LEU A 144 3.02 -7.71 -9.07
C LEU A 144 2.45 -8.42 -7.83
N PRO A 145 3.24 -8.59 -6.77
CA PRO A 145 2.73 -8.97 -5.46
C PRO A 145 1.74 -7.90 -4.95
N TYR A 146 0.71 -8.33 -4.24
CA TYR A 146 -0.33 -7.44 -3.74
C TYR A 146 -0.41 -7.47 -2.21
N ARG A 147 -0.53 -6.29 -1.61
CA ARG A 147 -0.85 -6.11 -0.20
C ARG A 147 -2.11 -5.28 -0.09
N SER A 148 -3.13 -5.84 0.53
CA SER A 148 -4.35 -5.14 0.88
C SER A 148 -4.49 -4.98 2.40
N ALA A 149 -5.55 -4.35 2.82
CA ALA A 149 -6.03 -4.38 4.18
C ALA A 149 -6.88 -5.64 4.43
N GLY A 150 -7.06 -6.02 5.68
CA GLY A 150 -7.93 -7.14 6.04
C GLY A 150 -8.53 -6.95 7.43
N ALA A 151 -9.61 -7.69 7.71
CA ALA A 151 -10.34 -7.69 8.98
C ALA A 151 -10.90 -6.31 9.42
N PHE A 152 -11.21 -5.43 8.46
CA PHE A 152 -11.88 -4.16 8.74
C PHE A 152 -13.39 -4.33 8.80
N CYS A 153 -14.02 -3.60 9.74
CA CYS A 153 -15.46 -3.53 9.86
C CYS A 153 -15.92 -2.10 10.23
N GLY A 154 -17.17 -1.80 9.93
CA GLY A 154 -17.83 -0.55 10.31
C GLY A 154 -18.49 -0.62 11.70
N SER A 155 -18.79 -1.81 12.21
CA SER A 155 -19.40 -1.98 13.53
C SER A 155 -18.50 -1.49 14.64
N LYS A 156 -19.12 -0.92 15.67
CA LYS A 156 -18.45 -0.44 16.88
C LYS A 156 -18.54 -1.43 18.05
N LEU A 157 -19.20 -2.55 17.84
CA LEU A 157 -19.41 -3.61 18.83
C LEU A 157 -18.96 -4.96 18.26
N PRO A 158 -18.58 -5.93 19.11
CA PRO A 158 -18.27 -7.29 18.67
C PRO A 158 -19.56 -8.07 18.39
N ASP A 159 -20.25 -7.71 17.33
CA ASP A 159 -21.53 -8.28 16.90
C ASP A 159 -21.42 -9.10 15.60
N ALA A 160 -22.55 -9.57 15.10
CA ALA A 160 -22.62 -10.33 13.86
C ALA A 160 -22.12 -9.51 12.65
N GLN A 161 -22.37 -8.20 12.61
CA GLN A 161 -21.87 -7.32 11.57
C GLN A 161 -20.35 -7.27 11.59
N ALA A 162 -19.75 -7.06 12.77
CA ALA A 162 -18.30 -7.06 12.92
C ALA A 162 -17.65 -8.35 12.43
N ALA A 163 -18.24 -9.50 12.80
CA ALA A 163 -17.75 -10.81 12.39
C ALA A 163 -17.84 -11.00 10.87
N TYR A 164 -18.98 -10.68 10.27
CA TYR A 164 -19.21 -10.83 8.84
C TYR A 164 -18.31 -9.93 8.00
N GLU A 165 -18.26 -8.64 8.31
CA GLU A 165 -17.45 -7.67 7.57
C GLU A 165 -15.94 -7.94 7.71
N SER A 166 -15.50 -8.32 8.92
CA SER A 166 -14.10 -8.66 9.16
C SER A 166 -13.68 -9.92 8.40
N ALA A 167 -14.51 -10.97 8.42
CA ALA A 167 -14.23 -12.18 7.67
C ALA A 167 -14.22 -11.92 6.15
N ASN A 168 -15.18 -11.14 5.65
CA ASN A 168 -15.24 -10.78 4.25
C ASN A 168 -14.01 -9.96 3.83
N SER A 169 -13.66 -8.92 4.59
CA SER A 169 -12.49 -8.10 4.28
C SER A 169 -11.17 -8.86 4.38
N LEU A 170 -11.05 -9.84 5.27
CA LEU A 170 -9.88 -10.72 5.32
C LEU A 170 -9.77 -11.60 4.07
N ASN A 171 -10.89 -12.18 3.62
CA ASN A 171 -10.92 -13.01 2.42
C ASN A 171 -10.56 -12.25 1.13
N MET A 172 -10.74 -10.94 1.11
CA MET A 172 -10.33 -10.11 -0.04
C MET A 172 -8.81 -9.98 -0.16
N GLY A 173 -8.07 -10.15 0.91
CA GLY A 173 -6.61 -10.08 0.94
C GLY A 173 -5.91 -11.38 0.54
N LEU A 174 -6.67 -12.48 0.48
CA LEU A 174 -6.18 -13.80 0.07
C LEU A 174 -6.37 -14.04 -1.43
#